data_6b85578a697fc56ac415e07a431ffe61
#
_entry.id   6b85578a697fc56ac415e07a431ffe61
#
_cell.length_a   1.000
_cell.length_b   1.000
_cell.length_c   1.000
_cell.angle_alpha   90.00
_cell.angle_beta   90.00
_cell.angle_gamma   90.00
#
_symmetry.space_group_name_H-M   'P 1'
#
loop_
_entity.id
_entity.type
_entity.pdbx_description
1 polymer ?
#
loop_
_entity_poly.entity_id
_entity_poly.type
_entity_poly.pdbx_seq_one_letter_code
_entity_poly.pdbx_strand_id
1 'polypeptide(L)'
;MHPTKRANLEALRRHVERLERRLGDLDRLSRRYAWTRLGLVLGGAVAAFLAFESAGATGGWGVVGSVALAFLVTAHFHRRVDDGIRRHQIWQRIKAAHVARMTLDWPAIPQRCAWPSDPEHPFENDLDLTGRRSLHHLLDTATSRGGSRRLWTWLRQPLLDPDRLHARQALVRELATLSVFRDRLALNGTLALEDPETPWDGDRLHAWLEQHRRARPLKPLLVLLGVLATLNLVLFALYLLTPMPAFWGVSFTIYAGIYLFRYRGIRHLFDEAYHLEKALKGFRTVAVFLETYRYGPHRRLAALCAPFRDAEQRPS
;
A
#
# COMPACT_ATOMS: atom_id res chain seq x y z
N MET A 1 17.61 -5.89 -35.18
CA MET A 1 17.42 -6.26 -33.75
C MET A 1 18.21 -7.53 -33.48
N HIS A 2 19.08 -7.54 -32.45
CA HIS A 2 19.94 -8.69 -32.11
C HIS A 2 19.07 -9.92 -31.77
N PRO A 3 19.44 -11.16 -32.21
CA PRO A 3 18.62 -12.36 -32.02
C PRO A 3 18.23 -12.61 -30.55
N THR A 4 19.12 -12.37 -29.63
CA THR A 4 18.87 -12.48 -28.18
C THR A 4 17.78 -11.52 -27.67
N LYS A 5 17.75 -10.28 -28.24
CA LYS A 5 16.73 -9.28 -27.87
C LYS A 5 15.34 -9.70 -28.35
N ARG A 6 15.25 -10.30 -29.56
CA ARG A 6 13.97 -10.83 -30.10
C ARG A 6 13.44 -11.97 -29.24
N ALA A 7 14.30 -12.94 -28.93
CA ALA A 7 13.92 -14.08 -28.07
C ALA A 7 13.43 -13.64 -26.67
N ASN A 8 14.12 -12.67 -26.04
CA ASN A 8 13.71 -12.12 -24.77
C ASN A 8 12.38 -11.37 -24.86
N LEU A 9 12.15 -10.59 -25.90
CA LEU A 9 10.89 -9.88 -26.11
C LEU A 9 9.71 -10.86 -26.28
N GLU A 10 9.89 -11.90 -27.09
CA GLU A 10 8.88 -12.94 -27.29
C GLU A 10 8.59 -13.71 -25.99
N ALA A 11 9.62 -14.02 -25.20
CA ALA A 11 9.46 -14.65 -23.90
C ALA A 11 8.65 -13.77 -22.93
N LEU A 12 8.92 -12.47 -22.90
CA LEU A 12 8.16 -11.50 -22.10
C LEU A 12 6.70 -11.38 -22.57
N ARG A 13 6.44 -11.29 -23.88
CA ARG A 13 5.08 -11.25 -24.44
C ARG A 13 4.29 -12.48 -24.05
N ARG A 14 4.86 -13.69 -24.24
CA ARG A 14 4.22 -14.93 -23.80
C ARG A 14 3.96 -14.96 -22.29
N HIS A 15 4.82 -14.31 -21.49
CA HIS A 15 4.59 -14.21 -20.05
C HIS A 15 3.41 -13.29 -19.72
N VAL A 16 3.28 -12.13 -20.39
CA VAL A 16 2.14 -11.22 -20.25
C VAL A 16 0.84 -11.92 -20.64
N GLU A 17 0.79 -12.61 -21.79
CA GLU A 17 -0.39 -13.36 -22.22
C GLU A 17 -0.82 -14.47 -21.23
N ARG A 18 0.16 -15.15 -20.59
CA ARG A 18 -0.16 -16.13 -19.52
C ARG A 18 -0.78 -15.46 -18.30
N LEU A 19 -0.26 -14.30 -17.90
CA LEU A 19 -0.80 -13.54 -16.80
C LEU A 19 -2.21 -13.03 -17.08
N GLU A 20 -2.50 -12.57 -18.30
CA GLU A 20 -3.83 -12.14 -18.74
C GLU A 20 -4.85 -13.28 -18.68
N ARG A 21 -4.47 -14.45 -19.18
CA ARG A 21 -5.33 -15.64 -19.07
C ARG A 21 -5.61 -15.99 -17.61
N ARG A 22 -4.58 -15.97 -16.75
CA ARG A 22 -4.74 -16.26 -15.33
C ARG A 22 -5.62 -15.23 -14.62
N LEU A 23 -5.50 -13.95 -14.98
CA LEU A 23 -6.37 -12.88 -14.47
C LEU A 23 -7.82 -13.12 -14.86
N GLY A 24 -8.09 -13.49 -16.13
CA GLY A 24 -9.44 -13.83 -16.58
C GLY A 24 -10.05 -15.01 -15.79
N ASP A 25 -9.25 -16.01 -15.41
CA ASP A 25 -9.71 -17.13 -14.56
C ASP A 25 -10.03 -16.67 -13.15
N LEU A 26 -9.17 -15.85 -12.54
CA LEU A 26 -9.36 -15.30 -11.21
C LEU A 26 -10.57 -14.35 -11.14
N ASP A 27 -10.78 -13.52 -12.16
CA ASP A 27 -11.93 -12.62 -12.25
C ASP A 27 -13.25 -13.40 -12.36
N ARG A 28 -13.25 -14.53 -13.09
CA ARG A 28 -14.40 -15.44 -13.15
C ARG A 28 -14.69 -16.05 -11.76
N LEU A 29 -13.64 -16.43 -11.04
CA LEU A 29 -13.77 -16.98 -9.70
C LEU A 29 -14.27 -15.93 -8.70
N SER A 30 -13.75 -14.69 -8.74
CA SER A 30 -14.20 -13.57 -7.89
C SER A 30 -15.69 -13.28 -8.11
N ARG A 31 -16.14 -13.23 -9.39
CA ARG A 31 -17.57 -13.08 -9.71
C ARG A 31 -18.44 -14.21 -9.16
N ARG A 32 -17.97 -15.46 -9.18
CA ARG A 32 -18.70 -16.58 -8.58
C ARG A 32 -18.87 -16.37 -7.07
N TYR A 33 -17.80 -15.98 -6.35
CA TYR A 33 -17.89 -15.66 -4.93
C TYR A 33 -18.84 -14.50 -4.64
N ALA A 34 -18.86 -13.46 -5.49
CA ALA A 34 -19.79 -12.35 -5.36
C ALA A 34 -21.26 -12.82 -5.46
N TRP A 35 -21.57 -13.63 -6.46
CA TRP A 35 -22.92 -14.23 -6.62
C TRP A 35 -23.27 -15.18 -5.47
N THR A 36 -22.34 -16.00 -4.98
CA THR A 36 -22.55 -16.88 -3.82
C THR A 36 -22.89 -16.06 -2.58
N ARG A 37 -22.19 -14.93 -2.33
CA ARG A 37 -22.47 -14.04 -1.19
C ARG A 37 -23.85 -13.41 -1.32
N LEU A 38 -24.25 -12.97 -2.50
CA LEU A 38 -25.58 -12.42 -2.74
C LEU A 38 -26.65 -13.49 -2.50
N GLY A 39 -26.46 -14.69 -3.03
CA GLY A 39 -27.36 -15.83 -2.80
C GLY A 39 -27.47 -16.22 -1.33
N LEU A 40 -26.36 -16.21 -0.57
CA LEU A 40 -26.36 -16.45 0.88
C LEU A 40 -27.16 -15.39 1.65
N VAL A 41 -27.05 -14.11 1.27
CA VAL A 41 -27.80 -13.03 1.93
C VAL A 41 -29.30 -13.16 1.63
N LEU A 42 -29.68 -13.30 0.36
CA LEU A 42 -31.06 -13.37 -0.05
C LEU A 42 -31.74 -14.68 0.42
N GLY A 43 -31.11 -15.81 0.15
CA GLY A 43 -31.63 -17.13 0.57
C GLY A 43 -31.58 -17.28 2.09
N GLY A 44 -30.56 -16.74 2.74
CA GLY A 44 -30.46 -16.72 4.20
C GLY A 44 -31.54 -15.88 4.88
N ALA A 45 -31.91 -14.74 4.30
CA ALA A 45 -33.00 -13.91 4.80
C ALA A 45 -34.34 -14.64 4.72
N VAL A 46 -34.63 -15.31 3.59
CA VAL A 46 -35.87 -16.12 3.42
C VAL A 46 -35.86 -17.30 4.39
N ALA A 47 -34.74 -18.03 4.49
CA ALA A 47 -34.64 -19.17 5.39
C ALA A 47 -34.79 -18.75 6.87
N ALA A 48 -34.21 -17.63 7.27
CA ALA A 48 -34.35 -17.07 8.60
C ALA A 48 -35.81 -16.70 8.90
N PHE A 49 -36.46 -16.01 7.96
CA PHE A 49 -37.89 -15.65 8.10
C PHE A 49 -38.76 -16.90 8.31
N LEU A 50 -38.61 -17.91 7.46
CA LEU A 50 -39.36 -19.17 7.59
C LEU A 50 -39.05 -19.91 8.90
N ALA A 51 -37.81 -19.86 9.38
CA ALA A 51 -37.40 -20.49 10.63
C ALA A 51 -37.99 -19.75 11.86
N PHE A 52 -38.12 -18.44 11.83
CA PHE A 52 -38.80 -17.67 12.89
C PHE A 52 -40.27 -18.02 12.97
N GLU A 53 -40.94 -18.18 11.83
CA GLU A 53 -42.38 -18.55 11.76
C GLU A 53 -42.61 -20.01 12.22
N SER A 54 -41.74 -20.97 11.81
CA SER A 54 -41.97 -22.40 12.02
C SER A 54 -41.37 -22.96 13.32
N ALA A 55 -40.19 -22.47 13.72
CA ALA A 55 -39.40 -23.00 14.84
C ALA A 55 -39.18 -21.98 15.98
N GLY A 56 -39.82 -20.82 15.87
CA GLY A 56 -39.70 -19.75 16.86
C GLY A 56 -38.33 -19.07 16.91
N ALA A 57 -38.10 -18.28 17.98
CA ALA A 57 -36.91 -17.44 18.09
C ALA A 57 -35.61 -18.23 18.11
N THR A 58 -35.54 -19.38 18.77
CA THR A 58 -34.34 -20.21 18.86
C THR A 58 -33.91 -20.78 17.51
N GLY A 59 -34.87 -21.28 16.72
CA GLY A 59 -34.65 -21.77 15.36
C GLY A 59 -34.21 -20.66 14.40
N GLY A 60 -34.89 -19.52 14.47
CA GLY A 60 -34.58 -18.35 13.66
C GLY A 60 -33.14 -17.84 13.88
N TRP A 61 -32.74 -17.67 15.15
CA TRP A 61 -31.37 -17.25 15.47
C TRP A 61 -30.31 -18.30 15.10
N GLY A 62 -30.65 -19.60 15.18
CA GLY A 62 -29.77 -20.68 14.71
C GLY A 62 -29.46 -20.56 13.20
N VAL A 63 -30.49 -20.30 12.38
CA VAL A 63 -30.32 -20.07 10.93
C VAL A 63 -29.53 -18.81 10.64
N VAL A 64 -29.83 -17.69 11.31
CA VAL A 64 -29.08 -16.43 11.16
C VAL A 64 -27.58 -16.64 11.46
N GLY A 65 -27.26 -17.32 12.57
CA GLY A 65 -25.87 -17.63 12.94
C GLY A 65 -25.14 -18.50 11.89
N SER A 66 -25.83 -19.52 11.37
CA SER A 66 -25.28 -20.40 10.33
C SER A 66 -25.03 -19.66 9.02
N VAL A 67 -25.96 -18.82 8.58
CA VAL A 67 -25.82 -17.97 7.37
C VAL A 67 -24.71 -16.96 7.57
N ALA A 68 -24.61 -16.32 8.73
CA ALA A 68 -23.53 -15.37 9.05
C ALA A 68 -22.15 -16.05 9.00
N LEU A 69 -22.03 -17.26 9.56
CA LEU A 69 -20.79 -18.04 9.50
C LEU A 69 -20.41 -18.40 8.05
N ALA A 70 -21.37 -18.91 7.26
CA ALA A 70 -21.16 -19.22 5.86
C ALA A 70 -20.75 -17.99 5.04
N PHE A 71 -21.37 -16.83 5.32
CA PHE A 71 -21.02 -15.56 4.70
C PHE A 71 -19.60 -15.11 5.06
N LEU A 72 -19.18 -15.21 6.33
CA LEU A 72 -17.82 -14.86 6.77
C LEU A 72 -16.77 -15.76 6.13
N VAL A 73 -17.02 -17.06 6.04
CA VAL A 73 -16.14 -18.02 5.37
C VAL A 73 -15.99 -17.65 3.89
N THR A 74 -17.11 -17.44 3.20
CA THR A 74 -17.11 -17.06 1.78
C THR A 74 -16.39 -15.73 1.56
N ALA A 75 -16.61 -14.74 2.42
CA ALA A 75 -15.95 -13.44 2.37
C ALA A 75 -14.44 -13.55 2.60
N HIS A 76 -13.99 -14.44 3.48
CA HIS A 76 -12.58 -14.71 3.72
C HIS A 76 -11.88 -15.26 2.46
N PHE A 77 -12.48 -16.25 1.80
CA PHE A 77 -11.94 -16.81 0.55
C PHE A 77 -11.99 -15.80 -0.60
N HIS A 78 -13.06 -15.01 -0.69
CA HIS A 78 -13.17 -13.96 -1.70
C HIS A 78 -12.04 -12.93 -1.58
N ARG A 79 -11.73 -12.46 -0.37
CA ARG A 79 -10.60 -11.54 -0.12
C ARG A 79 -9.27 -12.12 -0.58
N ARG A 80 -9.03 -13.42 -0.36
CA ARG A 80 -7.80 -14.09 -0.83
C ARG A 80 -7.70 -14.12 -2.36
N VAL A 81 -8.83 -14.28 -3.05
CA VAL A 81 -8.88 -14.24 -4.52
C VAL A 81 -8.61 -12.82 -5.01
N ASP A 82 -9.21 -11.80 -4.38
CA ASP A 82 -8.98 -10.39 -4.74
C ASP A 82 -7.53 -9.95 -4.51
N ASP A 83 -6.90 -10.39 -3.41
CA ASP A 83 -5.47 -10.20 -3.18
C ASP A 83 -4.62 -10.89 -4.27
N GLY A 84 -5.03 -12.06 -4.70
CA GLY A 84 -4.43 -12.77 -5.83
C GLY A 84 -4.55 -12.00 -7.14
N ILE A 85 -5.73 -11.48 -7.46
CA ILE A 85 -5.99 -10.64 -8.64
C ILE A 85 -5.09 -9.41 -8.61
N ARG A 86 -5.08 -8.65 -7.51
CA ARG A 86 -4.23 -7.46 -7.35
C ARG A 86 -2.76 -7.78 -7.59
N ARG A 87 -2.25 -8.88 -7.03
CA ARG A 87 -0.85 -9.30 -7.21
C ARG A 87 -0.54 -9.62 -8.68
N HIS A 88 -1.42 -10.33 -9.38
CA HIS A 88 -1.22 -10.68 -10.79
C HIS A 88 -1.35 -9.46 -11.71
N GLN A 89 -2.25 -8.51 -11.43
CA GLN A 89 -2.37 -7.25 -12.16
C GLN A 89 -1.08 -6.41 -12.06
N ILE A 90 -0.51 -6.28 -10.85
CA ILE A 90 0.75 -5.56 -10.67
C ILE A 90 1.88 -6.27 -11.42
N TRP A 91 1.93 -7.60 -11.35
CA TRP A 91 2.94 -8.38 -12.06
C TRP A 91 2.83 -8.21 -13.57
N GLN A 92 1.62 -8.23 -14.11
CA GLN A 92 1.35 -7.98 -15.51
C GLN A 92 1.83 -6.57 -15.93
N ARG A 93 1.48 -5.54 -15.15
CA ARG A 93 1.93 -4.16 -15.41
C ARG A 93 3.46 -4.04 -15.44
N ILE A 94 4.16 -4.68 -14.50
CA ILE A 94 5.64 -4.69 -14.48
C ILE A 94 6.18 -5.31 -15.77
N LYS A 95 5.64 -6.45 -16.21
CA LYS A 95 6.10 -7.13 -17.42
C LYS A 95 5.73 -6.37 -18.70
N ALA A 96 4.53 -5.80 -18.77
CA ALA A 96 4.11 -4.94 -19.87
C ALA A 96 5.02 -3.70 -20.00
N ALA A 97 5.38 -3.06 -18.88
CA ALA A 97 6.32 -1.95 -18.87
C ALA A 97 7.73 -2.36 -19.36
N HIS A 98 8.18 -3.59 -19.09
CA HIS A 98 9.43 -4.10 -19.66
C HIS A 98 9.33 -4.29 -21.19
N VAL A 99 8.20 -4.80 -21.70
CA VAL A 99 7.95 -4.90 -23.13
C VAL A 99 7.98 -3.51 -23.76
N ALA A 100 7.24 -2.54 -23.19
CA ALA A 100 7.20 -1.16 -23.68
C ALA A 100 8.61 -0.53 -23.77
N ARG A 101 9.44 -0.71 -22.73
CA ARG A 101 10.84 -0.24 -22.75
C ARG A 101 11.69 -0.91 -23.84
N MET A 102 11.51 -2.22 -24.06
CA MET A 102 12.24 -2.94 -25.10
C MET A 102 11.84 -2.54 -26.52
N THR A 103 10.60 -2.11 -26.70
CA THR A 103 10.06 -1.65 -28.00
C THR A 103 10.12 -0.15 -28.19
N LEU A 104 10.48 0.62 -27.12
CA LEU A 104 10.44 2.08 -27.08
C LEU A 104 9.03 2.63 -27.32
N ASP A 105 8.02 1.91 -26.83
CA ASP A 105 6.64 2.38 -26.82
C ASP A 105 6.43 3.38 -25.69
N TRP A 106 6.78 4.63 -25.93
CA TRP A 106 6.80 5.70 -24.95
C TRP A 106 5.46 5.93 -24.25
N PRO A 107 4.31 5.90 -24.92
CA PRO A 107 3.00 6.02 -24.26
C PRO A 107 2.72 4.93 -23.23
N ALA A 108 3.25 3.73 -23.46
CA ALA A 108 3.05 2.58 -22.58
C ALA A 108 4.12 2.46 -21.47
N ILE A 109 5.18 3.27 -21.49
CA ILE A 109 6.17 3.33 -20.42
C ILE A 109 5.62 4.18 -19.26
N PRO A 110 5.43 3.63 -18.04
CA PRO A 110 4.94 4.41 -16.90
C PRO A 110 5.91 5.53 -16.53
N GLN A 111 5.38 6.75 -16.35
CA GLN A 111 6.11 7.91 -15.83
C GLN A 111 5.53 8.31 -14.48
N ARG A 112 6.05 7.72 -13.40
CA ARG A 112 5.56 7.95 -12.04
C ARG A 112 6.05 9.25 -11.42
N CYS A 113 7.26 9.70 -11.80
CA CYS A 113 7.85 10.96 -11.34
C CYS A 113 8.26 11.78 -12.54
N ALA A 114 7.82 13.04 -12.56
CA ALA A 114 8.35 14.05 -13.47
C ALA A 114 9.32 14.95 -12.70
N TRP A 115 10.53 15.08 -13.20
CA TRP A 115 11.54 15.97 -12.64
C TRP A 115 11.72 17.16 -13.57
N PRO A 116 11.85 18.38 -13.02
CA PRO A 116 12.07 19.56 -13.84
C PRO A 116 13.40 19.48 -14.57
N SER A 117 13.41 19.91 -15.81
CA SER A 117 14.63 20.15 -16.57
C SER A 117 15.24 21.49 -16.15
N ASP A 118 16.55 21.56 -16.13
CA ASP A 118 17.31 22.77 -15.85
C ASP A 118 17.96 23.25 -17.16
N PRO A 119 17.48 24.35 -17.74
CA PRO A 119 18.02 24.87 -18.99
C PRO A 119 19.50 25.27 -18.93
N GLU A 120 19.96 25.67 -17.73
CA GLU A 120 21.35 26.09 -17.52
C GLU A 120 22.32 24.92 -17.29
N HIS A 121 21.78 23.69 -17.21
CA HIS A 121 22.62 22.51 -17.01
C HIS A 121 23.41 22.18 -18.29
N PRO A 122 24.74 21.96 -18.20
CA PRO A 122 25.62 21.93 -19.36
C PRO A 122 25.32 20.85 -20.41
N PHE A 123 24.62 19.78 -20.06
CA PHE A 123 24.35 18.66 -20.99
C PHE A 123 22.97 18.00 -20.80
N GLU A 124 22.13 18.49 -19.90
CA GLU A 124 20.85 17.83 -19.58
C GLU A 124 19.91 17.80 -20.77
N ASN A 125 19.79 18.94 -21.47
CA ASN A 125 18.95 19.08 -22.65
C ASN A 125 19.55 18.39 -23.88
N ASP A 126 20.87 18.49 -24.07
CA ASP A 126 21.55 17.92 -25.24
C ASP A 126 21.48 16.38 -25.24
N LEU A 127 21.42 15.76 -24.06
CA LEU A 127 21.35 14.31 -23.90
C LEU A 127 19.94 13.80 -23.57
N ASP A 128 18.92 14.64 -23.60
CA ASP A 128 17.55 14.28 -23.24
C ASP A 128 17.46 13.49 -21.92
N LEU A 129 18.16 13.99 -20.87
CA LEU A 129 18.27 13.26 -19.60
C LEU A 129 16.98 13.26 -18.81
N THR A 130 16.18 14.35 -18.87
CA THR A 130 14.96 14.55 -18.09
C THR A 130 13.77 14.95 -18.96
N GLY A 131 12.57 14.94 -18.40
CA GLY A 131 11.35 15.25 -19.13
C GLY A 131 10.65 14.04 -19.76
N ARG A 132 9.80 14.32 -20.74
CA ARG A 132 9.06 13.29 -21.48
C ARG A 132 9.97 12.65 -22.55
N ARG A 133 9.90 11.33 -22.73
CA ARG A 133 10.74 10.56 -23.66
C ARG A 133 12.24 10.71 -23.43
N SER A 134 12.62 10.87 -22.17
CA SER A 134 14.01 11.07 -21.74
C SER A 134 14.67 9.77 -21.30
N LEU A 135 16.01 9.84 -21.09
CA LEU A 135 16.75 8.72 -20.55
C LEU A 135 16.26 8.34 -19.15
N HIS A 136 15.95 9.34 -18.29
CA HIS A 136 15.35 9.09 -16.99
C HIS A 136 14.03 8.34 -17.12
N HIS A 137 13.09 8.79 -17.97
CA HIS A 137 11.81 8.12 -18.19
C HIS A 137 11.99 6.65 -18.65
N LEU A 138 12.95 6.40 -19.54
CA LEU A 138 13.24 5.04 -20.02
C LEU A 138 13.79 4.13 -18.91
N LEU A 139 14.66 4.64 -18.03
CA LEU A 139 15.38 3.85 -17.02
C LEU A 139 14.62 3.76 -15.69
N ASP A 140 13.74 4.71 -15.37
CA ASP A 140 13.08 4.78 -14.07
C ASP A 140 12.10 3.63 -13.86
N THR A 141 12.48 2.70 -12.99
CA THR A 141 11.65 1.59 -12.51
C THR A 141 11.38 1.71 -11.01
N ALA A 142 11.74 2.85 -10.40
CA ALA A 142 11.61 3.05 -8.97
C ALA A 142 10.14 3.03 -8.51
N THR A 143 9.89 2.42 -7.38
CA THR A 143 8.59 2.42 -6.71
C THR A 143 8.48 3.54 -5.68
N SER A 144 9.59 4.24 -5.38
CA SER A 144 9.64 5.37 -4.46
C SER A 144 10.15 6.63 -5.15
N ARG A 145 9.65 7.79 -4.69
CA ARG A 145 10.09 9.10 -5.17
C ARG A 145 11.58 9.33 -4.89
N GLY A 146 12.07 8.88 -3.73
CA GLY A 146 13.49 8.96 -3.38
C GLY A 146 14.38 8.14 -4.32
N GLY A 147 13.95 6.94 -4.74
CA GLY A 147 14.65 6.13 -5.73
C GLY A 147 14.70 6.79 -7.11
N SER A 148 13.58 7.33 -7.57
CA SER A 148 13.50 8.10 -8.82
C SER A 148 14.39 9.35 -8.79
N ARG A 149 14.36 10.11 -7.66
CA ARG A 149 15.26 11.26 -7.43
C ARG A 149 16.73 10.86 -7.51
N ARG A 150 17.09 9.73 -6.92
CA ARG A 150 18.48 9.25 -6.94
C ARG A 150 18.94 8.93 -8.35
N LEU A 151 18.10 8.31 -9.17
CA LEU A 151 18.41 8.09 -10.59
C LEU A 151 18.56 9.42 -11.33
N TRP A 152 17.65 10.36 -11.14
CA TRP A 152 17.72 11.70 -11.71
C TRP A 152 19.03 12.41 -11.36
N THR A 153 19.44 12.40 -10.06
CA THR A 153 20.72 12.94 -9.61
C THR A 153 21.90 12.25 -10.27
N TRP A 154 21.88 10.92 -10.40
CA TRP A 154 22.96 10.17 -11.00
C TRP A 154 23.14 10.43 -12.50
N LEU A 155 22.08 10.74 -13.22
CA LEU A 155 22.16 11.09 -14.63
C LEU A 155 22.72 12.50 -14.86
N ARG A 156 22.42 13.43 -13.94
CA ARG A 156 22.86 14.83 -14.04
C ARG A 156 24.25 15.08 -13.45
N GLN A 157 24.61 14.35 -12.40
CA GLN A 157 25.87 14.58 -11.69
C GLN A 157 26.87 13.48 -12.00
N PRO A 158 27.93 13.77 -12.78
CA PRO A 158 28.97 12.80 -13.06
C PRO A 158 29.73 12.45 -11.76
N LEU A 159 29.93 11.16 -11.55
CA LEU A 159 30.74 10.68 -10.43
C LEU A 159 32.21 10.73 -10.79
N LEU A 160 32.93 11.67 -10.19
CA LEU A 160 34.35 11.90 -10.47
C LEU A 160 35.31 10.96 -9.71
N ASP A 161 34.78 10.19 -8.75
CA ASP A 161 35.51 9.21 -7.97
C ASP A 161 35.50 7.84 -8.69
N PRO A 162 36.67 7.39 -9.24
CA PRO A 162 36.75 6.14 -9.99
C PRO A 162 36.38 4.91 -9.17
N ASP A 163 36.75 4.85 -7.89
CA ASP A 163 36.50 3.69 -7.04
C ASP A 163 35.04 3.52 -6.77
N ARG A 164 34.31 4.61 -6.47
CA ARG A 164 32.86 4.60 -6.33
C ARG A 164 32.16 4.27 -7.65
N LEU A 165 32.70 4.76 -8.79
CA LEU A 165 32.16 4.43 -10.10
C LEU A 165 32.27 2.93 -10.39
N HIS A 166 33.45 2.36 -10.17
CA HIS A 166 33.69 0.92 -10.37
C HIS A 166 32.83 0.06 -9.43
N ALA A 167 32.71 0.46 -8.16
CA ALA A 167 31.84 -0.23 -7.20
C ALA A 167 30.38 -0.22 -7.65
N ARG A 168 29.87 0.93 -8.12
CA ARG A 168 28.52 1.07 -8.67
C ARG A 168 28.31 0.21 -9.91
N GLN A 169 29.24 0.25 -10.87
CA GLN A 169 29.16 -0.57 -12.08
C GLN A 169 29.17 -2.06 -11.76
N ALA A 170 29.99 -2.49 -10.81
CA ALA A 170 30.06 -3.88 -10.39
C ALA A 170 28.74 -4.33 -9.73
N LEU A 171 28.11 -3.50 -8.90
CA LEU A 171 26.79 -3.77 -8.33
C LEU A 171 25.70 -3.83 -9.42
N VAL A 172 25.71 -2.92 -10.39
CA VAL A 172 24.76 -2.94 -11.52
C VAL A 172 24.91 -4.21 -12.34
N ARG A 173 26.14 -4.66 -12.64
CA ARG A 173 26.40 -5.92 -13.35
C ARG A 173 25.86 -7.12 -12.57
N GLU A 174 26.06 -7.16 -11.26
CA GLU A 174 25.52 -8.21 -10.39
C GLU A 174 23.97 -8.20 -10.42
N LEU A 175 23.34 -7.04 -10.22
CA LEU A 175 21.89 -6.88 -10.26
C LEU A 175 21.28 -7.14 -11.64
N ALA A 176 21.99 -6.89 -12.73
CA ALA A 176 21.51 -7.11 -14.10
C ALA A 176 21.15 -8.58 -14.34
N THR A 177 21.90 -9.51 -13.73
CA THR A 177 21.66 -10.96 -13.84
C THR A 177 20.47 -11.44 -13.00
N LEU A 178 20.06 -10.68 -11.98
CA LEU A 178 19.05 -11.04 -10.99
C LEU A 178 17.65 -10.52 -11.37
N SER A 179 17.14 -10.94 -12.52
CA SER A 179 15.81 -10.49 -13.00
C SER A 179 14.68 -10.81 -12.01
N VAL A 180 14.70 -12.01 -11.41
CA VAL A 180 13.67 -12.44 -10.44
C VAL A 180 13.70 -11.60 -9.17
N PHE A 181 14.88 -11.25 -8.66
CA PHE A 181 15.01 -10.36 -7.50
C PHE A 181 14.41 -8.97 -7.80
N ARG A 182 14.81 -8.36 -8.91
CA ARG A 182 14.34 -7.03 -9.31
C ARG A 182 12.82 -7.00 -9.51
N ASP A 183 12.27 -8.03 -10.16
CA ASP A 183 10.83 -8.16 -10.37
C ASP A 183 10.06 -8.31 -9.05
N ARG A 184 10.55 -9.14 -8.13
CA ARG A 184 9.96 -9.33 -6.80
C ARG A 184 10.06 -8.07 -5.95
N LEU A 185 11.19 -7.37 -6.02
CA LEU A 185 11.35 -6.08 -5.32
C LEU A 185 10.36 -5.05 -5.85
N ALA A 186 10.21 -4.93 -7.17
CA ALA A 186 9.24 -4.05 -7.80
C ALA A 186 7.79 -4.43 -7.44
N LEU A 187 7.47 -5.74 -7.43
CA LEU A 187 6.16 -6.24 -7.00
C LEU A 187 5.86 -5.86 -5.56
N ASN A 188 6.76 -6.18 -4.62
CA ASN A 188 6.56 -5.89 -3.21
C ASN A 188 6.50 -4.37 -2.95
N GLY A 189 7.36 -3.59 -3.62
CA GLY A 189 7.32 -2.13 -3.56
C GLY A 189 6.00 -1.56 -4.06
N THR A 190 5.46 -2.09 -5.17
CA THR A 190 4.17 -1.62 -5.71
C THR A 190 2.98 -2.12 -4.88
N LEU A 191 3.02 -3.34 -4.33
CA LEU A 191 1.99 -3.84 -3.40
C LEU A 191 1.92 -3.00 -2.11
N ALA A 192 3.05 -2.42 -1.72
CA ALA A 192 3.17 -1.53 -0.58
C ALA A 192 2.50 -0.16 -0.81
N LEU A 193 2.28 0.22 -2.08
CA LEU A 193 1.64 1.48 -2.44
C LEU A 193 0.12 1.40 -2.27
N GLU A 194 -0.47 2.50 -1.88
CA GLU A 194 -1.92 2.68 -1.85
C GLU A 194 -2.49 2.71 -3.26
N ASP A 195 -1.90 3.55 -4.08
CA ASP A 195 -2.14 3.68 -5.50
C ASP A 195 -0.87 3.27 -6.26
N PRO A 196 -0.93 2.29 -7.16
CA PRO A 196 0.22 1.86 -7.95
C PRO A 196 0.84 2.96 -8.82
N GLU A 197 0.10 4.03 -9.12
CA GLU A 197 0.55 5.16 -9.92
C GLU A 197 1.31 6.21 -9.08
N THR A 198 1.03 6.27 -7.77
CA THR A 198 1.64 7.25 -6.85
C THR A 198 2.85 6.63 -6.14
N PRO A 199 4.09 7.08 -6.40
CA PRO A 199 5.27 6.54 -5.77
C PRO A 199 5.31 6.88 -4.27
N TRP A 200 5.84 5.96 -3.47
CA TRP A 200 6.06 6.19 -2.05
C TRP A 200 7.06 7.34 -1.82
N ASP A 201 6.70 8.27 -0.93
CA ASP A 201 7.49 9.46 -0.62
C ASP A 201 7.98 9.43 0.83
N GLY A 202 9.24 9.06 1.03
CA GLY A 202 9.88 9.01 2.34
C GLY A 202 10.10 10.39 2.96
N ASP A 203 10.26 11.44 2.14
CA ASP A 203 10.46 12.79 2.63
C ASP A 203 9.18 13.33 3.26
N ARG A 204 8.03 12.98 2.70
CA ARG A 204 6.72 13.27 3.31
C ARG A 204 6.57 12.62 4.68
N LEU A 205 6.98 11.36 4.79
CA LEU A 205 6.95 10.63 6.05
C LEU A 205 7.86 11.30 7.08
N HIS A 206 9.09 11.63 6.69
CA HIS A 206 10.04 12.30 7.58
C HIS A 206 9.55 13.67 8.04
N ALA A 207 9.05 14.50 7.11
CA ALA A 207 8.48 15.82 7.43
C ALA A 207 7.28 15.69 8.39
N TRP A 208 6.41 14.69 8.18
CA TRP A 208 5.29 14.43 9.05
C TRP A 208 5.74 14.03 10.47
N LEU A 209 6.73 13.12 10.58
CA LEU A 209 7.28 12.71 11.87
C LEU A 209 7.91 13.89 12.63
N GLU A 210 8.64 14.76 11.93
CA GLU A 210 9.23 15.96 12.56
C GLU A 210 8.15 16.95 13.04
N GLN A 211 7.12 17.19 12.23
CA GLN A 211 6.01 18.08 12.58
C GLN A 211 5.25 17.57 13.81
N HIS A 212 5.04 16.24 13.92
CA HIS A 212 4.28 15.63 15.01
C HIS A 212 5.13 15.25 16.23
N ARG A 213 6.44 15.29 16.13
CA ARG A 213 7.35 15.09 17.27
C ARG A 213 7.10 16.10 18.42
N ARG A 214 6.54 17.28 18.10
CA ARG A 214 6.16 18.33 19.06
C ARG A 214 4.66 18.41 19.31
N ALA A 215 3.88 17.40 18.91
CA ALA A 215 2.43 17.42 19.10
C ALA A 215 2.08 17.51 20.60
N ARG A 216 1.13 18.39 20.90
CA ARG A 216 0.64 18.59 22.27
C ARG A 216 0.04 17.29 22.81
N PRO A 217 0.32 16.93 24.07
CA PRO A 217 -0.20 15.70 24.64
C PRO A 217 -1.74 15.74 24.67
N LEU A 218 -2.37 14.76 24.01
CA LEU A 218 -3.84 14.60 24.01
C LEU A 218 -4.38 14.11 25.36
N LYS A 219 -3.50 13.67 26.26
CA LYS A 219 -3.84 13.13 27.59
C LYS A 219 -4.80 14.02 28.40
N PRO A 220 -4.59 15.35 28.55
CA PRO A 220 -5.48 16.17 29.34
C PRO A 220 -6.88 16.28 28.75
N LEU A 221 -7.01 16.27 27.41
CA LEU A 221 -8.32 16.27 26.74
C LEU A 221 -9.06 14.94 26.94
N LEU A 222 -8.35 13.81 26.82
CA LEU A 222 -8.94 12.49 27.03
C LEU A 222 -9.41 12.32 28.48
N VAL A 223 -8.64 12.81 29.46
CA VAL A 223 -9.03 12.81 30.88
C VAL A 223 -10.27 13.67 31.07
N LEU A 224 -10.32 14.89 30.53
CA LEU A 224 -11.48 15.77 30.60
C LEU A 224 -12.75 15.14 30.03
N LEU A 225 -12.65 14.57 28.82
CA LEU A 225 -13.78 13.89 28.18
C LEU A 225 -14.21 12.63 28.95
N GLY A 226 -13.26 11.89 29.52
CA GLY A 226 -13.53 10.73 30.36
C GLY A 226 -14.29 11.13 31.66
N VAL A 227 -13.86 12.18 32.33
CA VAL A 227 -14.55 12.71 33.51
C VAL A 227 -15.97 13.18 33.19
N LEU A 228 -16.13 13.94 32.08
CA LEU A 228 -17.44 14.39 31.61
C LEU A 228 -18.37 13.23 31.24
N ALA A 229 -17.83 12.19 30.57
CA ALA A 229 -18.60 11.00 30.22
C ALA A 229 -19.07 10.24 31.47
N THR A 230 -18.20 10.08 32.46
CA THR A 230 -18.54 9.44 33.76
C THR A 230 -19.57 10.25 34.51
N LEU A 231 -19.43 11.58 34.56
CA LEU A 231 -20.40 12.48 35.17
C LEU A 231 -21.77 12.36 34.50
N ASN A 232 -21.82 12.34 33.16
CA ASN A 232 -23.06 12.13 32.40
C ASN A 232 -23.74 10.82 32.77
N LEU A 233 -22.97 9.72 32.85
CA LEU A 233 -23.51 8.41 33.20
C LEU A 233 -24.12 8.41 34.62
N VAL A 234 -23.43 9.04 35.58
CA VAL A 234 -23.93 9.17 36.96
C VAL A 234 -25.20 10.02 37.03
N LEU A 235 -25.20 11.18 36.37
CA LEU A 235 -26.38 12.06 36.34
C LEU A 235 -27.56 11.40 35.65
N PHE A 236 -27.33 10.61 34.61
CA PHE A 236 -28.37 9.84 33.93
C PHE A 236 -28.91 8.72 34.81
N ALA A 237 -28.04 8.00 35.51
CA ALA A 237 -28.49 6.99 36.49
C ALA A 237 -29.32 7.58 37.63
N LEU A 238 -28.91 8.74 38.17
CA LEU A 238 -29.65 9.47 39.19
C LEU A 238 -31.02 9.94 38.70
N TYR A 239 -31.11 10.41 37.45
CA TYR A 239 -32.36 10.78 36.80
C TYR A 239 -33.33 9.60 36.70
N LEU A 240 -32.84 8.37 36.46
CA LEU A 240 -33.67 7.16 36.38
C LEU A 240 -34.13 6.68 37.78
N LEU A 241 -33.37 6.93 38.82
CA LEU A 241 -33.60 6.43 40.20
C LEU A 241 -34.33 7.44 41.10
N THR A 242 -34.29 8.73 40.76
CA THR A 242 -34.81 9.81 41.58
C THR A 242 -35.63 10.82 40.75
N PRO A 243 -36.68 11.50 41.29
CA PRO A 243 -37.44 12.50 40.58
C PRO A 243 -36.68 13.81 40.38
N MET A 244 -35.43 13.75 39.93
CA MET A 244 -34.59 14.93 39.69
C MET A 244 -34.79 15.48 38.25
N PRO A 245 -34.67 16.82 38.05
CA PRO A 245 -34.70 17.40 36.73
C PRO A 245 -33.51 16.90 35.87
N ALA A 246 -33.70 16.91 34.53
CA ALA A 246 -32.78 16.31 33.54
C ALA A 246 -31.41 17.08 33.43
N PHE A 247 -30.70 17.26 34.50
CA PHE A 247 -29.37 17.91 34.52
C PHE A 247 -28.32 17.21 33.64
N TRP A 248 -28.49 15.91 33.41
CA TRP A 248 -27.66 15.14 32.49
C TRP A 248 -27.68 15.73 31.05
N GLY A 249 -28.79 16.33 30.61
CA GLY A 249 -28.91 16.97 29.30
C GLY A 249 -27.99 18.17 29.11
N VAL A 250 -27.81 18.99 30.17
CA VAL A 250 -26.88 20.13 30.16
C VAL A 250 -25.44 19.61 30.09
N SER A 251 -25.07 18.64 30.92
CA SER A 251 -23.75 18.05 30.94
C SER A 251 -23.42 17.35 29.61
N PHE A 252 -24.39 16.67 29.01
CA PHE A 252 -24.26 16.03 27.70
C PHE A 252 -24.07 17.07 26.58
N THR A 253 -24.80 18.20 26.62
CA THR A 253 -24.64 19.28 25.64
C THR A 253 -23.24 19.90 25.69
N ILE A 254 -22.69 20.10 26.90
CA ILE A 254 -21.33 20.58 27.08
C ILE A 254 -20.33 19.55 26.53
N TYR A 255 -20.49 18.27 26.86
CA TYR A 255 -19.66 17.18 26.35
C TYR A 255 -19.69 17.14 24.82
N ALA A 256 -20.88 17.14 24.23
CA ALA A 256 -21.09 17.10 22.79
C ALA A 256 -20.51 18.34 22.09
N GLY A 257 -20.65 19.53 22.70
CA GLY A 257 -20.07 20.78 22.20
C GLY A 257 -18.54 20.73 22.15
N ILE A 258 -17.89 20.29 23.24
CA ILE A 258 -16.43 20.13 23.31
C ILE A 258 -15.98 19.07 22.30
N TYR A 259 -16.68 17.94 22.23
CA TYR A 259 -16.38 16.86 21.29
C TYR A 259 -16.49 17.33 19.83
N LEU A 260 -17.58 17.98 19.43
CA LEU A 260 -17.81 18.46 18.06
C LEU A 260 -16.82 19.56 17.65
N PHE A 261 -16.51 20.48 18.58
CA PHE A 261 -15.53 21.53 18.31
C PHE A 261 -14.12 20.97 18.08
N ARG A 262 -13.74 19.96 18.88
CA ARG A 262 -12.44 19.29 18.77
C ARG A 262 -12.41 18.21 17.68
N TYR A 263 -13.53 17.60 17.34
CA TYR A 263 -13.62 16.53 16.36
C TYR A 263 -13.12 16.96 14.98
N ARG A 264 -13.36 18.20 14.57
CA ARG A 264 -12.85 18.75 13.31
C ARG A 264 -11.31 18.75 13.25
N GLY A 265 -10.64 19.02 14.34
CA GLY A 265 -9.17 18.95 14.42
C GLY A 265 -8.59 17.54 14.59
N ILE A 266 -9.37 16.62 15.20
CA ILE A 266 -8.95 15.24 15.45
C ILE A 266 -9.11 14.39 14.18
N ARG A 267 -10.06 14.70 13.34
CA ARG A 267 -10.32 13.96 12.10
C ARG A 267 -9.10 13.90 11.19
N HIS A 268 -8.39 15.01 11.02
CA HIS A 268 -7.13 15.06 10.28
C HIS A 268 -6.05 14.15 10.86
N LEU A 269 -5.96 14.06 12.19
CA LEU A 269 -4.98 13.19 12.85
C LEU A 269 -5.26 11.70 12.62
N PHE A 270 -6.52 11.29 12.58
CA PHE A 270 -6.89 9.91 12.26
C PHE A 270 -6.62 9.55 10.80
N ASP A 271 -6.95 10.45 9.87
CA ASP A 271 -6.67 10.27 8.45
C ASP A 271 -5.14 10.19 8.22
N GLU A 272 -4.38 11.07 8.86
CA GLU A 272 -2.91 11.09 8.78
C GLU A 272 -2.28 9.86 9.45
N ALA A 273 -2.78 9.43 10.62
CA ALA A 273 -2.32 8.22 11.29
C ALA A 273 -2.60 6.96 10.46
N TYR A 274 -3.75 6.92 9.79
CA TYR A 274 -4.09 5.84 8.87
C TYR A 274 -3.13 5.77 7.67
N HIS A 275 -2.82 6.93 7.07
CA HIS A 275 -1.84 6.99 5.98
C HIS A 275 -0.43 6.59 6.44
N LEU A 276 -0.05 6.98 7.66
CA LEU A 276 1.22 6.60 8.26
C LEU A 276 1.31 5.09 8.51
N GLU A 277 0.30 4.50 9.16
CA GLU A 277 0.23 3.06 9.39
C GLU A 277 0.39 2.30 8.09
N LYS A 278 -0.29 2.75 7.05
CA LYS A 278 -0.26 2.13 5.74
C LYS A 278 1.09 2.27 5.05
N ALA A 279 1.72 3.45 5.14
CA ALA A 279 3.07 3.70 4.63
C ALA A 279 4.12 2.82 5.34
N LEU A 280 4.03 2.71 6.67
CA LEU A 280 4.91 1.84 7.47
C LEU A 280 4.68 0.36 7.16
N LYS A 281 3.44 -0.05 7.00
CA LYS A 281 3.09 -1.43 6.60
C LYS A 281 3.65 -1.76 5.22
N GLY A 282 3.60 -0.81 4.29
CA GLY A 282 4.22 -0.92 2.98
C GLY A 282 5.73 -1.05 3.07
N PHE A 283 6.40 -0.18 3.82
CA PHE A 283 7.83 -0.26 4.07
C PHE A 283 8.23 -1.60 4.68
N ARG A 284 7.48 -2.06 5.70
CA ARG A 284 7.70 -3.37 6.32
C ARG A 284 7.66 -4.52 5.31
N THR A 285 6.76 -4.48 4.33
CA THR A 285 6.66 -5.52 3.29
C THR A 285 7.94 -5.62 2.47
N VAL A 286 8.52 -4.48 2.09
CA VAL A 286 9.79 -4.43 1.36
C VAL A 286 10.95 -4.83 2.26
N ALA A 287 10.99 -4.35 3.50
CA ALA A 287 12.03 -4.69 4.47
C ALA A 287 12.08 -6.21 4.74
N VAL A 288 10.94 -6.83 5.02
CA VAL A 288 10.82 -8.28 5.23
C VAL A 288 11.26 -9.06 3.99
N PHE A 289 10.93 -8.58 2.78
CA PHE A 289 11.41 -9.22 1.56
C PHE A 289 12.93 -9.16 1.46
N LEU A 290 13.56 -8.02 1.75
CA LEU A 290 15.02 -7.86 1.73
C LEU A 290 15.70 -8.68 2.84
N GLU A 291 15.11 -8.74 4.02
CA GLU A 291 15.61 -9.56 5.15
C GLU A 291 15.60 -11.05 4.82
N THR A 292 14.49 -11.54 4.26
CA THR A 292 14.28 -12.99 4.02
C THR A 292 14.87 -13.49 2.69
N TYR A 293 15.34 -12.60 1.82
CA TYR A 293 15.91 -12.99 0.53
C TYR A 293 17.23 -13.73 0.69
N ARG A 294 17.38 -14.84 -0.01
CA ARG A 294 18.62 -15.63 -0.03
C ARG A 294 19.59 -15.07 -1.07
N TYR A 295 20.56 -14.29 -0.64
CA TYR A 295 21.52 -13.59 -1.52
C TYR A 295 22.52 -14.52 -2.21
N GLY A 296 22.75 -15.73 -1.69
CA GLY A 296 23.68 -16.70 -2.29
C GLY A 296 25.08 -16.12 -2.52
N PRO A 297 25.65 -16.25 -3.75
CA PRO A 297 26.99 -15.75 -4.06
C PRO A 297 27.07 -14.23 -4.26
N HIS A 298 25.92 -13.50 -4.19
CA HIS A 298 25.82 -12.08 -4.53
C HIS A 298 26.25 -11.18 -3.37
N ARG A 299 27.58 -11.13 -3.11
CA ARG A 299 28.16 -10.46 -1.94
C ARG A 299 27.90 -8.94 -1.89
N ARG A 300 27.92 -8.25 -3.05
CA ARG A 300 27.71 -6.79 -3.10
C ARG A 300 26.27 -6.43 -2.79
N LEU A 301 25.32 -7.19 -3.34
CA LEU A 301 23.92 -7.03 -3.02
C LEU A 301 23.65 -7.36 -1.54
N ALA A 302 24.26 -8.41 -1.00
CA ALA A 302 24.15 -8.77 0.41
C ALA A 302 24.67 -7.65 1.33
N ALA A 303 25.82 -7.03 0.98
CA ALA A 303 26.37 -5.90 1.72
C ALA A 303 25.48 -4.67 1.65
N LEU A 304 24.89 -4.38 0.48
CA LEU A 304 23.92 -3.27 0.34
C LEU A 304 22.68 -3.45 1.21
N CYS A 305 22.23 -4.68 1.38
CA CYS A 305 21.03 -5.01 2.16
C CYS A 305 21.33 -5.41 3.61
N ALA A 306 22.59 -5.34 4.06
CA ALA A 306 23.01 -5.65 5.44
C ALA A 306 22.18 -4.89 6.51
N PRO A 307 21.87 -3.58 6.37
CA PRO A 307 21.09 -2.85 7.35
C PRO A 307 19.69 -3.42 7.62
N PHE A 308 19.12 -4.18 6.68
CA PHE A 308 17.82 -4.85 6.86
C PHE A 308 17.94 -6.23 7.53
N ARG A 309 19.15 -6.80 7.63
CA ARG A 309 19.42 -8.15 8.15
C ARG A 309 19.93 -8.13 9.58
N ASP A 310 20.74 -7.14 9.91
CA ASP A 310 21.37 -7.04 11.22
C ASP A 310 20.36 -6.51 12.24
N ALA A 311 20.07 -7.32 13.25
CA ALA A 311 19.08 -7.02 14.28
C ALA A 311 19.41 -5.72 15.06
N GLU A 312 20.70 -5.38 15.18
CA GLU A 312 21.19 -4.18 15.85
C GLU A 312 21.03 -2.89 15.02
N GLN A 313 20.92 -3.00 13.70
CA GLN A 313 20.79 -1.88 12.77
C GLN A 313 19.37 -1.73 12.22
N ARG A 314 18.39 -2.50 12.72
CA ARG A 314 17.00 -2.36 12.30
C ARG A 314 16.49 -0.99 12.72
N PRO A 315 15.98 -0.17 11.78
CA PRO A 315 15.28 1.06 12.15
C PRO A 315 14.07 0.67 13.00
N SER A 316 14.06 1.14 14.24
CA SER A 316 12.99 0.94 15.23
C SER A 316 11.68 1.59 14.82
#